data_da5bcb8aaca149a06704777f43a68e3d
#
_entry.id   da5bcb8aaca149a06704777f43a68e3d
#
_cell.length_a   1.000
_cell.length_b   1.000
_cell.length_c   1.000
_cell.angle_alpha   90.00
_cell.angle_beta   90.00
_cell.angle_gamma   90.00
#
_symmetry.space_group_name_H-M   'P 1'
#
loop_
_entity.id
_entity.type
_entity.pdbx_description
1 polymer ?
#
loop_
_entity_poly.entity_id
_entity_poly.type
_entity_poly.pdbx_seq_one_letter_code
_entity_poly.pdbx_strand_id
1 'polypeptide(L)'
;MRGQRGFTLLEAIVALVLIGTMGMALFGWINNTLLSLHRVQDANAVAEAKLNVLEYMDTVNPMLRPEGLAALGTYRLRWQAKASTAIQDGTAYPRGISLYQLALYDTLIQVERADGKAWFEFALKQVGYKKVRELKLPF
;
A
#
# COMPACT_ATOMS: atom_id res chain seq x y z
N MET A 1 -41.67 -19.25 58.93
CA MET A 1 -41.16 -17.85 58.70
C MET A 1 -39.76 -17.93 58.12
N ARG A 2 -39.58 -17.63 56.86
CA ARG A 2 -38.25 -17.54 56.22
C ARG A 2 -37.67 -16.19 56.59
N GLY A 3 -36.59 -16.17 57.41
CA GLY A 3 -35.87 -14.98 57.76
C GLY A 3 -35.26 -14.33 56.51
N GLN A 4 -35.67 -13.12 56.19
CA GLN A 4 -34.99 -12.26 55.21
C GLN A 4 -33.61 -11.90 55.78
N ARG A 5 -32.55 -12.51 55.23
CA ARG A 5 -31.18 -12.10 55.52
C ARG A 5 -30.91 -10.85 54.70
N GLY A 6 -30.82 -9.72 55.37
CA GLY A 6 -30.42 -8.47 54.75
C GLY A 6 -28.99 -8.58 54.24
N PHE A 7 -28.71 -7.95 53.09
CA PHE A 7 -27.39 -7.82 52.50
C PHE A 7 -26.46 -7.13 53.50
N THR A 8 -25.30 -7.69 53.82
CA THR A 8 -24.34 -7.07 54.71
C THR A 8 -23.62 -5.95 53.96
N LEU A 9 -23.24 -4.87 54.66
CA LEU A 9 -22.47 -3.74 54.06
C LEU A 9 -21.18 -4.23 53.43
N LEU A 10 -20.53 -5.21 54.01
CA LEU A 10 -19.32 -5.86 53.49
C LEU A 10 -19.54 -6.54 52.10
N GLU A 11 -20.68 -7.22 51.99
CA GLU A 11 -21.06 -7.96 50.77
C GLU A 11 -21.34 -6.98 49.62
N ALA A 12 -21.92 -5.81 49.92
CA ALA A 12 -22.14 -4.74 48.97
C ALA A 12 -20.82 -4.14 48.47
N ILE A 13 -19.88 -3.88 49.39
CA ILE A 13 -18.55 -3.35 49.01
C ILE A 13 -17.79 -4.35 48.15
N VAL A 14 -17.77 -5.65 48.49
CA VAL A 14 -17.12 -6.69 47.73
C VAL A 14 -17.73 -6.81 46.33
N ALA A 15 -19.06 -6.78 46.24
CA ALA A 15 -19.73 -6.82 44.94
C ALA A 15 -19.37 -5.59 44.06
N LEU A 16 -19.28 -4.41 44.65
CA LEU A 16 -18.94 -3.18 43.93
C LEU A 16 -17.48 -3.20 43.43
N VAL A 17 -16.56 -3.70 44.24
CA VAL A 17 -15.14 -3.89 43.82
C VAL A 17 -15.03 -4.91 42.68
N LEU A 18 -15.76 -6.04 42.75
CA LEU A 18 -15.75 -7.05 41.70
C LEU A 18 -16.34 -6.50 40.41
N ILE A 19 -17.45 -5.77 40.45
CA ILE A 19 -18.04 -5.15 39.25
C ILE A 19 -17.10 -4.11 38.66
N GLY A 20 -16.47 -3.29 39.50
CA GLY A 20 -15.51 -2.27 39.07
C GLY A 20 -14.29 -2.88 38.38
N THR A 21 -13.70 -3.93 38.94
CA THR A 21 -12.52 -4.59 38.35
C THR A 21 -12.86 -5.32 37.04
N MET A 22 -13.99 -6.02 36.99
CA MET A 22 -14.47 -6.65 35.76
C MET A 22 -14.80 -5.62 34.67
N GLY A 23 -15.42 -4.50 35.07
CA GLY A 23 -15.70 -3.41 34.14
C GLY A 23 -14.43 -2.82 33.53
N MET A 24 -13.40 -2.53 34.34
CA MET A 24 -12.11 -2.06 33.83
C MET A 24 -11.43 -3.04 32.88
N ALA A 25 -11.45 -4.33 33.20
CA ALA A 25 -10.91 -5.36 32.33
C ALA A 25 -11.64 -5.42 30.98
N LEU A 26 -12.96 -5.32 31.01
CA LEU A 26 -13.80 -5.33 29.80
C LEU A 26 -13.52 -4.08 28.92
N PHE A 27 -13.44 -2.90 29.53
CA PHE A 27 -13.10 -1.67 28.81
C PHE A 27 -11.69 -1.75 28.21
N GLY A 28 -10.72 -2.29 28.93
CA GLY A 28 -9.35 -2.51 28.40
C GLY A 28 -9.35 -3.44 27.19
N TRP A 29 -10.11 -4.51 27.24
CA TRP A 29 -10.23 -5.45 26.11
C TRP A 29 -10.91 -4.80 24.88
N ILE A 30 -12.02 -4.09 25.08
CA ILE A 30 -12.72 -3.38 24.02
C ILE A 30 -11.79 -2.36 23.36
N ASN A 31 -11.07 -1.55 24.15
CA ASN A 31 -10.16 -0.54 23.64
C ASN A 31 -9.02 -1.15 22.81
N ASN A 32 -8.42 -2.26 23.28
CA ASN A 32 -7.40 -2.99 22.52
C ASN A 32 -7.95 -3.56 21.21
N THR A 33 -9.18 -4.07 21.21
CA THR A 33 -9.84 -4.59 20.00
C THR A 33 -10.07 -3.48 18.97
N LEU A 34 -10.53 -2.31 19.39
CA LEU A 34 -10.73 -1.16 18.52
C LEU A 34 -9.41 -0.65 17.92
N LEU A 35 -8.35 -0.57 18.72
CA LEU A 35 -7.02 -0.18 18.23
C LEU A 35 -6.48 -1.18 17.21
N SER A 36 -6.70 -2.48 17.43
CA SER A 36 -6.31 -3.52 16.49
C SER A 36 -7.09 -3.42 15.17
N LEU A 37 -8.39 -3.14 15.25
CA LEU A 37 -9.24 -2.96 14.08
C LEU A 37 -8.76 -1.77 13.22
N HIS A 38 -8.46 -0.62 13.84
CA HIS A 38 -7.93 0.54 13.11
C HIS A 38 -6.62 0.23 12.41
N ARG A 39 -5.69 -0.49 13.06
CA ARG A 39 -4.42 -0.91 12.41
C ARG A 39 -4.65 -1.80 11.19
N VAL A 40 -5.59 -2.73 11.28
CA VAL A 40 -5.93 -3.61 10.14
C VAL A 40 -6.58 -2.81 9.01
N GLN A 41 -7.46 -1.87 9.32
CA GLN A 41 -8.07 -1.00 8.32
C GLN A 41 -7.03 -0.13 7.60
N ASP A 42 -6.10 0.48 8.34
CA ASP A 42 -5.00 1.26 7.76
C ASP A 42 -4.09 0.39 6.88
N ALA A 43 -3.74 -0.81 7.34
CA ALA A 43 -2.92 -1.74 6.55
C ALA A 43 -3.62 -2.17 5.26
N ASN A 44 -4.92 -2.47 5.31
CA ASN A 44 -5.72 -2.82 4.14
C ASN A 44 -5.82 -1.65 3.15
N ALA A 45 -6.02 -0.43 3.64
CA ALA A 45 -6.06 0.77 2.80
C ALA A 45 -4.73 0.99 2.07
N VAL A 46 -3.59 0.79 2.74
CA VAL A 46 -2.26 0.84 2.11
C VAL A 46 -2.09 -0.26 1.07
N ALA A 47 -2.53 -1.49 1.37
CA ALA A 47 -2.42 -2.61 0.43
C ALA A 47 -3.24 -2.38 -0.84
N GLU A 48 -4.48 -1.91 -0.70
CA GLU A 48 -5.35 -1.56 -1.82
C GLU A 48 -4.75 -0.43 -2.67
N ALA A 49 -4.28 0.64 -2.02
CA ALA A 49 -3.64 1.75 -2.71
C ALA A 49 -2.38 1.30 -3.47
N LYS A 50 -1.57 0.39 -2.89
CA LYS A 50 -0.40 -0.18 -3.58
C LYS A 50 -0.78 -0.93 -4.85
N LEU A 51 -1.84 -1.74 -4.81
CA LEU A 51 -2.31 -2.48 -5.98
C LEU A 51 -2.74 -1.52 -7.11
N ASN A 52 -3.52 -0.49 -6.78
CA ASN A 52 -3.96 0.52 -7.73
C ASN A 52 -2.78 1.31 -8.33
N VAL A 53 -1.77 1.62 -7.50
CA VAL A 53 -0.55 2.29 -7.97
C VAL A 53 0.25 1.38 -8.90
N LEU A 54 0.39 0.08 -8.59
CA LEU A 54 1.06 -0.89 -9.45
C LEU A 54 0.37 -0.99 -10.81
N GLU A 55 -0.97 -1.12 -10.82
CA GLU A 55 -1.75 -1.16 -12.06
C GLU A 55 -1.55 0.10 -12.89
N TYR A 56 -1.55 1.28 -12.27
CA TYR A 56 -1.23 2.52 -12.97
C TYR A 56 0.18 2.52 -13.53
N MET A 57 1.17 2.10 -12.74
CA MET A 57 2.57 2.07 -13.14
C MET A 57 2.86 1.09 -14.28
N ASP A 58 2.08 0.03 -14.44
CA ASP A 58 2.16 -0.88 -15.60
C ASP A 58 1.83 -0.16 -16.92
N THR A 59 1.08 0.93 -16.87
CA THR A 59 0.80 1.77 -18.06
C THR A 59 1.90 2.79 -18.34
N VAL A 60 2.81 3.01 -17.40
CA VAL A 60 3.89 4.00 -17.50
C VAL A 60 5.16 3.35 -18.01
N ASN A 61 5.63 3.81 -19.16
CA ASN A 61 6.94 3.39 -19.68
C ASN A 61 8.04 4.30 -19.12
N PRO A 62 8.93 3.80 -18.23
CA PRO A 62 9.93 4.63 -17.56
C PRO A 62 10.99 5.18 -18.50
N MET A 63 11.20 4.59 -19.67
CA MET A 63 12.12 5.10 -20.69
C MET A 63 11.59 6.35 -21.39
N LEU A 64 10.25 6.49 -21.48
CA LEU A 64 9.58 7.64 -22.10
C LEU A 64 9.14 8.68 -21.06
N ARG A 65 8.83 8.22 -19.86
CA ARG A 65 8.37 9.04 -18.72
C ARG A 65 9.16 8.68 -17.45
N PRO A 66 10.42 9.13 -17.33
CA PRO A 66 11.24 8.78 -16.18
C PRO A 66 10.74 9.40 -14.87
N GLU A 67 9.96 10.45 -14.93
CA GLU A 67 9.36 11.10 -13.75
C GLU A 67 7.94 11.57 -14.06
N GLY A 68 7.13 11.71 -13.03
CA GLY A 68 5.78 12.24 -13.19
C GLY A 68 4.99 12.30 -11.90
N LEU A 69 3.79 12.85 -12.04
CA LEU A 69 2.77 13.01 -11.01
C LEU A 69 1.44 12.52 -11.57
N ALA A 70 0.69 11.79 -10.76
CA ALA A 70 -0.68 11.41 -11.09
C ALA A 70 -1.57 11.46 -9.84
N ALA A 71 -2.85 11.73 -10.04
CA ALA A 71 -3.86 11.64 -8.98
C ALA A 71 -4.70 10.38 -9.20
N LEU A 72 -4.79 9.55 -8.16
CA LEU A 72 -5.61 8.35 -8.15
C LEU A 72 -6.64 8.47 -7.02
N GLY A 73 -7.83 8.95 -7.36
CA GLY A 73 -8.90 9.15 -6.39
C GLY A 73 -8.51 10.11 -5.26
N THR A 74 -8.35 9.58 -4.05
CA THR A 74 -8.10 10.36 -2.83
C THR A 74 -6.62 10.56 -2.49
N TYR A 75 -5.70 10.09 -3.33
CA TYR A 75 -4.26 10.23 -3.12
C TYR A 75 -3.53 10.60 -4.40
N ARG A 76 -2.32 11.10 -4.28
CA ARG A 76 -1.42 11.45 -5.36
C ARG A 76 -0.18 10.59 -5.32
N LEU A 77 0.32 10.22 -6.48
CA LEU A 77 1.59 9.52 -6.61
C LEU A 77 2.58 10.37 -7.39
N ARG A 78 3.82 10.27 -6.98
CA ARG A 78 4.99 10.81 -7.67
C ARG A 78 5.94 9.66 -7.93
N TRP A 79 6.50 9.59 -9.12
CA TRP A 79 7.52 8.59 -9.43
C TRP A 79 8.76 9.21 -10.03
N GLN A 80 9.90 8.57 -9.77
CA GLN A 80 11.18 8.86 -10.37
C GLN A 80 11.86 7.54 -10.76
N ALA A 81 12.11 7.36 -12.04
CA ALA A 81 12.75 6.17 -12.59
C ALA A 81 14.19 6.49 -12.99
N LYS A 82 15.10 5.62 -12.56
CA LYS A 82 16.53 5.69 -12.91
C LYS A 82 16.91 4.41 -13.62
N ALA A 83 17.59 4.52 -14.76
CA ALA A 83 18.10 3.35 -15.47
C ALA A 83 19.10 2.59 -14.58
N SER A 84 18.86 1.31 -14.36
CA SER A 84 19.74 0.40 -13.61
C SER A 84 20.62 -0.45 -14.52
N THR A 85 20.28 -0.53 -15.82
CA THR A 85 21.10 -1.19 -16.84
C THR A 85 21.35 -0.27 -18.04
N ALA A 86 22.38 -0.58 -18.79
CA ALA A 86 22.58 0.05 -20.10
C ALA A 86 21.43 -0.29 -21.05
N ILE A 87 21.13 0.61 -21.97
CA ILE A 87 20.15 0.39 -23.02
C ILE A 87 20.70 -0.68 -23.97
N GLN A 88 19.91 -1.72 -24.22
CA GLN A 88 20.28 -2.83 -25.09
C GLN A 88 19.24 -3.03 -26.19
N ASP A 89 19.67 -3.53 -27.34
CA ASP A 89 18.76 -3.93 -28.39
C ASP A 89 18.04 -5.21 -27.99
N GLY A 90 16.74 -5.23 -28.16
CA GLY A 90 15.93 -6.43 -27.97
C GLY A 90 16.25 -7.46 -29.08
N THR A 91 15.93 -8.73 -28.80
CA THR A 91 16.04 -9.82 -29.79
C THR A 91 14.68 -10.17 -30.36
N ALA A 92 14.62 -10.47 -31.66
CA ALA A 92 13.42 -10.94 -32.35
C ALA A 92 13.58 -12.39 -32.79
N TYR A 93 12.52 -13.20 -32.66
CA TYR A 93 12.48 -14.55 -33.16
C TYR A 93 12.24 -14.55 -34.69
N PRO A 94 12.85 -15.50 -35.46
CA PRO A 94 13.76 -16.59 -35.06
C PRO A 94 15.22 -16.17 -34.89
N ARG A 95 15.67 -15.11 -35.47
CA ARG A 95 17.00 -14.53 -35.33
C ARG A 95 16.99 -13.10 -35.86
N GLY A 96 17.35 -12.14 -35.02
CA GLY A 96 17.46 -10.75 -35.43
C GLY A 96 17.45 -9.78 -34.27
N ILE A 97 17.73 -8.53 -34.62
CA ILE A 97 17.65 -7.42 -33.70
C ILE A 97 16.20 -6.93 -33.70
N SER A 98 15.60 -6.75 -32.52
CA SER A 98 14.25 -6.23 -32.36
C SER A 98 14.14 -4.78 -32.85
N LEU A 99 12.93 -4.36 -33.12
CA LEU A 99 12.58 -2.96 -33.41
C LEU A 99 12.71 -2.06 -32.17
N TYR A 100 12.84 -2.67 -30.99
CA TYR A 100 12.84 -2.00 -29.71
C TYR A 100 14.17 -2.10 -28.99
N GLN A 101 14.53 -1.02 -28.32
CA GLN A 101 15.55 -1.01 -27.29
C GLN A 101 14.92 -1.12 -25.93
N LEU A 102 15.60 -1.76 -25.00
CA LEU A 102 15.11 -2.10 -23.66
C LEU A 102 16.16 -1.70 -22.62
N ALA A 103 15.71 -1.28 -21.45
CA ALA A 103 16.54 -1.12 -20.27
C ALA A 103 15.73 -1.39 -19.02
N LEU A 104 16.37 -1.82 -17.94
CA LEU A 104 15.76 -1.91 -16.62
C LEU A 104 15.86 -0.57 -15.91
N TYR A 105 14.81 -0.24 -15.19
CA TYR A 105 14.67 0.98 -14.40
C TYR A 105 14.32 0.63 -12.96
N ASP A 106 14.98 1.27 -12.03
CA ASP A 106 14.58 1.33 -10.64
C ASP A 106 13.73 2.59 -10.45
N THR A 107 12.45 2.39 -10.18
CA THR A 107 11.46 3.46 -10.03
C THR A 107 11.09 3.61 -8.57
N LEU A 108 11.39 4.76 -7.98
CA LEU A 108 10.93 5.12 -6.65
C LEU A 108 9.56 5.77 -6.77
N ILE A 109 8.60 5.26 -6.03
CA ILE A 109 7.21 5.73 -6.01
C ILE A 109 6.88 6.25 -4.62
N GLN A 110 6.45 7.49 -4.54
CA GLN A 110 6.00 8.14 -3.33
C GLN A 110 4.51 8.45 -3.44
N VAL A 111 3.75 8.06 -2.45
CA VAL A 111 2.30 8.28 -2.40
C VAL A 111 1.96 9.22 -1.25
N GLU A 112 1.21 10.25 -1.57
CA GLU A 112 0.76 11.29 -0.66
C GLU A 112 -0.76 11.27 -0.56
N ARG A 113 -1.29 11.47 0.63
CA ARG A 113 -2.73 11.67 0.84
C ARG A 113 -3.20 13.00 0.28
N ALA A 114 -4.51 13.18 0.15
CA ALA A 114 -5.11 14.43 -0.33
C ALA A 114 -4.73 15.66 0.52
N ASP A 115 -4.39 15.47 1.78
CA ASP A 115 -3.91 16.51 2.70
C ASP A 115 -2.43 16.89 2.50
N GLY A 116 -1.76 16.28 1.52
CA GLY A 116 -0.35 16.52 1.20
C GLY A 116 0.65 15.80 2.11
N LYS A 117 0.18 14.98 3.05
CA LYS A 117 1.08 14.18 3.91
C LYS A 117 1.56 12.94 3.17
N ALA A 118 2.86 12.65 3.31
CA ALA A 118 3.42 11.40 2.86
C ALA A 118 2.69 10.22 3.53
N TRP A 119 2.30 9.23 2.73
CA TRP A 119 1.57 8.06 3.21
C TRP A 119 2.45 6.83 3.22
N PHE A 120 2.99 6.46 2.07
CA PHE A 120 3.96 5.37 1.93
C PHE A 120 4.81 5.57 0.68
N GLU A 121 5.93 4.84 0.63
CA GLU A 121 6.80 4.79 -0.55
C GLU A 121 7.26 3.35 -0.79
N PHE A 122 7.59 3.04 -2.02
CA PHE A 122 8.19 1.76 -2.41
C PHE A 122 8.95 1.89 -3.72
N ALA A 123 9.86 0.95 -3.95
CA ALA A 123 10.62 0.84 -5.19
C ALA A 123 10.06 -0.28 -6.07
N LEU A 124 10.05 -0.05 -7.37
CA LEU A 124 9.58 -0.99 -8.39
C LEU A 124 10.64 -1.11 -9.49
N LYS A 125 10.92 -2.35 -9.91
CA LYS A 125 11.73 -2.58 -11.11
C LYS A 125 10.83 -2.70 -12.33
N GLN A 126 11.08 -1.87 -13.34
CA GLN A 126 10.29 -1.84 -14.56
C GLN A 126 11.18 -1.95 -15.78
N VAL A 127 10.65 -2.52 -16.86
CA VAL A 127 11.29 -2.52 -18.16
C VAL A 127 10.83 -1.29 -18.93
N GLY A 128 11.77 -0.42 -19.26
CA GLY A 128 11.54 0.65 -20.22
C GLY A 128 11.85 0.16 -21.63
N TYR A 129 11.06 0.60 -22.60
CA TYR A 129 11.25 0.25 -24.00
C TYR A 129 10.98 1.45 -24.90
N LYS A 130 11.70 1.48 -26.04
CA LYS A 130 11.53 2.48 -27.08
C LYS A 130 11.68 1.84 -28.45
N LYS A 131 10.75 2.11 -29.35
CA LYS A 131 10.86 1.72 -30.75
C LYS A 131 11.91 2.60 -31.43
N VAL A 132 12.96 1.98 -31.99
CA VAL A 132 14.10 2.69 -32.63
C VAL A 132 14.29 2.33 -34.08
N ARG A 133 13.56 1.31 -34.58
CA ARG A 133 13.64 0.84 -35.97
C ARG A 133 12.27 0.67 -36.57
N GLU A 134 12.18 0.80 -37.88
CA GLU A 134 10.97 0.50 -38.64
C GLU A 134 11.18 -0.78 -39.48
N LEU A 135 10.12 -1.55 -39.62
CA LEU A 135 10.09 -2.70 -40.52
C LEU A 135 10.06 -2.17 -41.95
N LYS A 136 11.19 -2.22 -42.68
CA LYS A 136 11.16 -2.05 -44.13
C LYS A 136 10.72 -3.39 -44.74
N LEU A 137 9.47 -3.46 -45.18
CA LEU A 137 9.01 -4.56 -45.98
C LEU A 137 9.65 -4.42 -47.39
N PRO A 138 10.34 -5.42 -47.90
CA PRO A 138 10.79 -5.41 -49.29
C PRO A 138 9.53 -5.61 -50.16
N PHE A 139 9.17 -4.60 -50.90
CA PHE A 139 8.24 -4.71 -52.00
C PHE A 139 9.00 -5.10 -53.26
#